data_7f4b661e73917a2ebdc0c07173eb27f6
#
_entry.id   7f4b661e73917a2ebdc0c07173eb27f6
#
_cell.length_a   1.000
_cell.length_b   1.000
_cell.length_c   1.000
_cell.angle_alpha   90.00
_cell.angle_beta   90.00
_cell.angle_gamma   90.00
#
_symmetry.space_group_name_H-M   'P 1'
#
loop_
_entity.id
_entity.type
_entity.pdbx_description
1 polymer ?
#
loop_
_entity_poly.entity_id
_entity_poly.type
_entity_poly.pdbx_seq_one_letter_code
_entity_poly.pdbx_strand_id
1 'polypeptide(L)'
;MKVMDLESKAESATERFNEARNELQDVRRQLDALKAKVKRERREMREILGAVDDLARAAYTSGGLDTSLQVLLSEDPNEFLAQAAALDAVQRGQASALRKTATARLRLAQSEAAVLDKEARAKDLRGRMKEAKEEANDRLAEAERVLANLEEKERRRLARLAREEREAARAAALAAQAELNSSSSAGGGFTGSGRAAKAVMYALSQVGDRYVAAAAGPNSFDCSGLTMTAWRQAGVSLPHYSRSQYSVTRRVPLSQAQAGDLVFYFKRGTHHVGLYIGNGKMVHAANPRSGVVVSNILGPWYSSRFSGIGRVVR
;
A
#
# COMPACT_ATOMS: atom_id res chain seq x y z
N MET A 1 3.63 -31.29 -12.64
CA MET A 1 2.67 -30.91 -11.58
C MET A 1 3.37 -30.35 -10.35
N LYS A 2 4.33 -31.03 -9.72
CA LYS A 2 5.02 -30.58 -8.49
C LYS A 2 5.72 -29.21 -8.63
N VAL A 3 6.42 -28.93 -9.72
CA VAL A 3 7.11 -27.65 -9.96
C VAL A 3 6.12 -26.50 -10.05
N MET A 4 5.03 -26.64 -10.81
CA MET A 4 4.00 -25.60 -10.92
C MET A 4 3.31 -25.29 -9.57
N ASP A 5 3.14 -26.30 -8.71
CA ASP A 5 2.61 -26.10 -7.36
C ASP A 5 3.59 -25.32 -6.48
N LEU A 6 4.87 -25.61 -6.57
CA LEU A 6 5.92 -24.88 -5.84
C LEU A 6 6.04 -23.43 -6.32
N GLU A 7 6.02 -23.21 -7.65
CA GLU A 7 6.01 -21.87 -8.24
C GLU A 7 4.79 -21.05 -7.78
N SER A 8 3.60 -21.67 -7.76
CA SER A 8 2.37 -21.02 -7.26
C SER A 8 2.43 -20.69 -5.77
N LYS A 9 3.05 -21.56 -4.95
CA LYS A 9 3.28 -21.27 -3.52
C LYS A 9 4.28 -20.14 -3.31
N ALA A 10 5.32 -20.07 -4.12
CA ALA A 10 6.28 -18.98 -4.10
C ALA A 10 5.61 -17.64 -4.48
N GLU A 11 4.73 -17.65 -5.48
CA GLU A 11 3.97 -16.48 -5.88
C GLU A 11 3.04 -16.00 -4.75
N SER A 12 2.33 -16.93 -4.09
CA SER A 12 1.51 -16.61 -2.93
C SER A 12 2.32 -15.97 -1.79
N ALA A 13 3.53 -16.47 -1.53
CA ALA A 13 4.42 -15.88 -0.53
C ALA A 13 4.91 -14.48 -0.97
N THR A 14 5.21 -14.30 -2.26
CA THR A 14 5.57 -13.00 -2.83
C THR A 14 4.44 -11.97 -2.65
N GLU A 15 3.20 -12.37 -2.89
CA GLU A 15 2.06 -11.49 -2.70
C GLU A 15 1.86 -11.12 -1.22
N ARG A 16 2.09 -12.04 -0.27
CA ARG A 16 2.09 -11.72 1.16
C ARG A 16 3.21 -10.73 1.55
N PHE A 17 4.38 -10.86 0.95
CA PHE A 17 5.44 -9.87 1.10
C PHE A 17 5.00 -8.48 0.60
N ASN A 18 4.40 -8.41 -0.59
CA ASN A 18 3.91 -7.17 -1.17
C ASN A 18 2.80 -6.53 -0.34
N GLU A 19 1.88 -7.33 0.22
CA GLU A 19 0.85 -6.88 1.17
C GLU A 19 1.49 -6.20 2.38
N ALA A 20 2.36 -6.91 3.08
CA ALA A 20 3.03 -6.39 4.27
C ALA A 20 3.88 -5.15 3.96
N ARG A 21 4.50 -5.07 2.77
CA ARG A 21 5.26 -3.91 2.30
C ARG A 21 4.35 -2.69 2.11
N ASN A 22 3.21 -2.85 1.48
CA ASN A 22 2.25 -1.76 1.27
C ASN A 22 1.68 -1.27 2.61
N GLU A 23 1.27 -2.19 3.50
CA GLU A 23 0.83 -1.84 4.84
C GLU A 23 1.93 -1.10 5.64
N LEU A 24 3.18 -1.53 5.53
CA LEU A 24 4.30 -0.87 6.20
C LEU A 24 4.51 0.57 5.70
N GLN A 25 4.33 0.82 4.40
CA GLN A 25 4.41 2.16 3.86
C GLN A 25 3.30 3.06 4.42
N ASP A 26 2.08 2.54 4.56
CA ASP A 26 0.96 3.27 5.14
C ASP A 26 1.18 3.56 6.63
N VAL A 27 1.63 2.56 7.38
CA VAL A 27 1.97 2.72 8.81
C VAL A 27 3.09 3.74 9.01
N ARG A 28 4.11 3.76 8.15
CA ARG A 28 5.18 4.76 8.20
C ARG A 28 4.65 6.18 7.98
N ARG A 29 3.78 6.40 6.97
CA ARG A 29 3.17 7.73 6.76
C ARG A 29 2.35 8.18 7.96
N GLN A 30 1.56 7.28 8.57
CA GLN A 30 0.81 7.57 9.79
C GLN A 30 1.74 7.87 10.98
N LEU A 31 2.83 7.14 11.11
CA LEU A 31 3.82 7.33 12.17
C LEU A 31 4.50 8.70 12.07
N ASP A 32 4.89 9.12 10.87
CA ASP A 32 5.50 10.43 10.64
C ASP A 32 4.52 11.57 11.01
N ALA A 33 3.26 11.44 10.63
CA ALA A 33 2.21 12.39 10.98
C ALA A 33 1.97 12.44 12.50
N LEU A 34 1.95 11.28 13.17
CA LEU A 34 1.80 11.19 14.64
C LEU A 34 3.01 11.78 15.37
N LYS A 35 4.24 11.49 14.93
CA LYS A 35 5.46 12.08 15.51
C LYS A 35 5.48 13.60 15.38
N ALA A 36 5.03 14.13 14.22
CA ALA A 36 4.88 15.57 14.05
C ALA A 36 3.80 16.16 14.98
N LYS A 37 2.70 15.43 15.21
CA LYS A 37 1.66 15.81 16.17
C LYS A 37 2.18 15.83 17.59
N VAL A 38 2.86 14.79 18.05
CA VAL A 38 3.50 14.72 19.38
C VAL A 38 4.46 15.89 19.60
N LYS A 39 5.27 16.24 18.57
CA LYS A 39 6.18 17.38 18.64
C LYS A 39 5.46 18.70 18.86
N ARG A 40 4.29 18.91 18.22
CA ARG A 40 3.46 20.11 18.44
C ARG A 40 2.83 20.11 19.83
N GLU A 41 2.26 19.00 20.27
CA GLU A 41 1.62 18.87 21.59
C GLU A 41 2.61 19.03 22.74
N ARG A 42 3.85 18.50 22.59
CA ARG A 42 4.94 18.75 23.55
C ARG A 42 5.33 20.24 23.63
N ARG A 43 5.27 20.98 22.53
CA ARG A 43 5.52 22.42 22.54
C ARG A 43 4.39 23.16 23.24
N GLU A 44 3.13 22.88 22.88
CA GLU A 44 1.96 23.42 23.54
C GLU A 44 1.98 23.16 25.06
N MET A 45 2.34 21.94 25.46
CA MET A 45 2.49 21.60 26.88
C MET A 45 3.53 22.46 27.57
N ARG A 46 4.70 22.72 26.95
CA ARG A 46 5.71 23.61 27.54
C ARG A 46 5.24 25.04 27.69
N GLU A 47 4.50 25.56 26.73
CA GLU A 47 3.91 26.89 26.77
C GLU A 47 2.86 27.00 27.90
N ILE A 48 1.99 26.00 28.05
CA ILE A 48 1.02 25.93 29.15
C ILE A 48 1.73 25.88 30.52
N LEU A 49 2.77 25.03 30.64
CA LEU A 49 3.52 24.91 31.89
C LEU A 49 4.28 26.19 32.22
N GLY A 50 4.84 26.89 31.23
CA GLY A 50 5.44 28.21 31.41
C GLY A 50 4.44 29.24 31.94
N ALA A 51 3.25 29.29 31.38
CA ALA A 51 2.19 30.19 31.85
C ALA A 51 1.72 29.84 33.28
N VAL A 52 1.67 28.57 33.65
CA VAL A 52 1.37 28.12 35.02
C VAL A 52 2.48 28.53 35.98
N ASP A 53 3.76 28.40 35.58
CA ASP A 53 4.91 28.82 36.36
C ASP A 53 4.88 30.36 36.63
N ASP A 54 4.58 31.16 35.61
CA ASP A 54 4.47 32.61 35.73
C ASP A 54 3.32 33.00 36.67
N LEU A 55 2.18 32.30 36.57
CA LEU A 55 1.05 32.51 37.50
C LEU A 55 1.41 32.14 38.93
N ALA A 56 2.13 31.03 39.14
CA ALA A 56 2.59 30.60 40.45
C ALA A 56 3.57 31.60 41.09
N ARG A 57 4.51 32.13 40.29
CA ARG A 57 5.43 33.18 40.73
C ARG A 57 4.69 34.48 41.14
N ALA A 58 3.76 34.92 40.31
CA ALA A 58 2.95 36.08 40.59
C ALA A 58 2.17 35.92 41.91
N ALA A 59 1.54 34.77 42.13
CA ALA A 59 0.82 34.46 43.37
C ALA A 59 1.75 34.44 44.60
N TYR A 60 2.99 33.90 44.44
CA TYR A 60 3.97 33.88 45.54
C TYR A 60 4.51 35.28 45.88
N THR A 61 4.77 36.12 44.88
CA THR A 61 5.32 37.46 45.07
C THR A 61 4.29 38.44 45.57
N SER A 62 2.95 38.20 45.31
CA SER A 62 1.85 39.02 45.77
C SER A 62 1.35 38.70 47.20
N GLY A 63 2.02 37.82 47.95
CA GLY A 63 1.71 37.53 49.33
C GLY A 63 0.51 36.61 49.56
N GLY A 64 0.22 35.75 48.66
CA GLY A 64 -0.75 34.68 48.45
C GLY A 64 -1.86 34.31 49.48
N LEU A 65 -1.70 34.60 50.74
CA LEU A 65 -2.69 34.34 51.79
C LEU A 65 -3.34 35.65 52.33
N ASP A 66 -2.69 36.79 52.10
CA ASP A 66 -3.12 38.06 52.67
C ASP A 66 -4.26 38.74 51.91
N THR A 67 -4.41 38.46 50.61
CA THR A 67 -5.42 39.05 49.73
C THR A 67 -6.85 38.65 50.11
N SER A 68 -7.09 37.45 50.58
CA SER A 68 -8.40 37.00 51.04
C SER A 68 -8.80 37.63 52.37
N LEU A 69 -7.82 37.88 53.27
CA LEU A 69 -7.99 38.57 54.51
C LEU A 69 -8.18 40.07 54.29
N GLN A 70 -7.45 40.70 53.37
CA GLN A 70 -7.65 42.08 52.96
C GLN A 70 -9.04 42.34 52.40
N VAL A 71 -9.58 41.44 51.58
CA VAL A 71 -10.95 41.51 51.06
C VAL A 71 -11.98 41.49 52.20
N LEU A 72 -11.78 40.63 53.20
CA LEU A 72 -12.69 40.50 54.34
C LEU A 72 -12.60 41.69 55.33
N LEU A 73 -11.49 42.42 55.34
CA LEU A 73 -11.26 43.57 56.24
C LEU A 73 -11.51 44.94 55.57
N SER A 74 -12.02 44.97 54.32
CA SER A 74 -12.33 46.18 53.58
C SER A 74 -13.58 46.88 54.20
N GLU A 75 -13.43 48.12 54.59
CA GLU A 75 -14.55 48.94 55.18
C GLU A 75 -15.40 49.57 54.08
N ASP A 76 -14.90 49.71 52.83
CA ASP A 76 -15.68 50.32 51.72
C ASP A 76 -16.35 49.16 50.89
N PRO A 77 -17.69 49.17 50.77
CA PRO A 77 -18.45 48.19 50.00
C PRO A 77 -18.06 48.12 48.52
N ASN A 78 -17.66 49.23 47.91
CA ASN A 78 -17.25 49.23 46.50
C ASN A 78 -15.86 48.59 46.31
N GLU A 79 -14.96 48.87 47.26
CA GLU A 79 -13.62 48.25 47.25
C GLU A 79 -13.71 46.76 47.55
N PHE A 80 -14.57 46.32 48.48
CA PHE A 80 -14.89 44.93 48.74
C PHE A 80 -15.38 44.20 47.46
N LEU A 81 -16.35 44.77 46.75
CA LEU A 81 -16.87 44.16 45.52
C LEU A 81 -15.80 44.06 44.42
N ALA A 82 -14.98 45.09 44.26
CA ALA A 82 -13.90 45.10 43.28
C ALA A 82 -12.85 44.04 43.60
N GLN A 83 -12.43 43.91 44.84
CA GLN A 83 -11.46 42.92 45.30
C GLN A 83 -12.01 41.49 45.23
N ALA A 84 -13.29 41.29 45.61
CA ALA A 84 -13.98 40.00 45.47
C ALA A 84 -14.09 39.56 44.02
N ALA A 85 -14.40 40.47 43.10
CA ALA A 85 -14.44 40.19 41.68
C ALA A 85 -13.03 39.81 41.11
N ALA A 86 -11.99 40.51 41.58
CA ALA A 86 -10.63 40.20 41.20
C ALA A 86 -10.18 38.81 41.69
N LEU A 87 -10.53 38.44 42.94
CA LEU A 87 -10.26 37.13 43.52
C LEU A 87 -10.98 36.01 42.73
N ASP A 88 -12.26 36.20 42.39
CA ASP A 88 -13.04 35.27 41.58
C ASP A 88 -12.46 35.12 40.18
N ALA A 89 -11.98 36.20 39.56
CA ALA A 89 -11.29 36.13 38.28
C ALA A 89 -9.98 35.29 38.33
N VAL A 90 -9.18 35.45 39.42
CA VAL A 90 -7.96 34.65 39.64
C VAL A 90 -8.31 33.18 39.85
N GLN A 91 -9.32 32.83 40.63
CA GLN A 91 -9.76 31.47 40.86
C GLN A 91 -10.25 30.80 39.55
N ARG A 92 -11.04 31.51 38.75
CA ARG A 92 -11.46 31.04 37.41
C ARG A 92 -10.27 30.83 36.49
N GLY A 93 -9.29 31.73 36.51
CA GLY A 93 -8.04 31.61 35.76
C GLY A 93 -7.27 30.35 36.14
N GLN A 94 -7.06 30.09 37.44
CA GLN A 94 -6.38 28.90 37.94
C GLN A 94 -7.12 27.60 37.55
N ALA A 95 -8.44 27.57 37.75
CA ALA A 95 -9.25 26.40 37.36
C ALA A 95 -9.21 26.16 35.84
N SER A 96 -9.16 27.19 35.02
CA SER A 96 -8.99 27.12 33.59
C SER A 96 -7.61 26.57 33.21
N ALA A 97 -6.54 27.04 33.83
CA ALA A 97 -5.18 26.59 33.61
C ALA A 97 -5.00 25.11 33.96
N LEU A 98 -5.56 24.67 35.10
CA LEU A 98 -5.55 23.25 35.49
C LEU A 98 -6.27 22.36 34.47
N ARG A 99 -7.46 22.76 34.02
CA ARG A 99 -8.21 22.02 32.98
C ARG A 99 -7.45 21.96 31.67
N LYS A 100 -6.87 23.07 31.21
CA LYS A 100 -6.03 23.10 30.00
C LYS A 100 -4.83 22.17 30.14
N THR A 101 -4.13 22.19 31.26
CA THR A 101 -2.97 21.34 31.53
C THR A 101 -3.38 19.86 31.53
N ALA A 102 -4.46 19.50 32.22
CA ALA A 102 -4.97 18.12 32.25
C ALA A 102 -5.35 17.62 30.85
N THR A 103 -6.05 18.44 30.09
CA THR A 103 -6.46 18.11 28.71
C THR A 103 -5.25 17.94 27.80
N ALA A 104 -4.27 18.85 27.86
CA ALA A 104 -3.05 18.78 27.06
C ALA A 104 -2.21 17.56 27.42
N ARG A 105 -2.07 17.23 28.71
CA ARG A 105 -1.40 15.99 29.15
C ARG A 105 -2.08 14.73 28.60
N LEU A 106 -3.42 14.68 28.69
CA LEU A 106 -4.15 13.52 28.16
C LEU A 106 -3.97 13.36 26.65
N ARG A 107 -4.07 14.46 25.89
CA ARG A 107 -3.84 14.43 24.44
C ARG A 107 -2.42 13.96 24.09
N LEU A 108 -1.43 14.51 24.77
CA LEU A 108 -0.03 14.11 24.56
C LEU A 108 0.17 12.63 24.86
N ALA A 109 -0.31 12.13 25.99
CA ALA A 109 -0.21 10.72 26.36
C ALA A 109 -0.89 9.79 25.34
N GLN A 110 -2.08 10.16 24.86
CA GLN A 110 -2.77 9.42 23.82
C GLN A 110 -1.99 9.41 22.49
N SER A 111 -1.40 10.54 22.10
CA SER A 111 -0.61 10.63 20.87
C SER A 111 0.70 9.83 20.99
N GLU A 112 1.36 9.84 22.14
CA GLU A 112 2.55 9.03 22.43
C GLU A 112 2.23 7.52 22.44
N ALA A 113 1.12 7.11 23.04
CA ALA A 113 0.66 5.72 23.01
C ALA A 113 0.36 5.26 21.55
N ALA A 114 -0.26 6.13 20.75
CA ALA A 114 -0.49 5.84 19.34
C ALA A 114 0.81 5.69 18.52
N VAL A 115 1.86 6.44 18.85
CA VAL A 115 3.19 6.27 18.23
C VAL A 115 3.75 4.89 18.57
N LEU A 116 3.71 4.47 19.84
CA LEU A 116 4.20 3.15 20.26
C LEU A 116 3.45 2.00 19.57
N ASP A 117 2.12 2.10 19.47
CA ASP A 117 1.31 1.12 18.74
C ASP A 117 1.74 1.01 17.27
N LYS A 118 1.90 2.16 16.58
CA LYS A 118 2.34 2.15 15.19
C LYS A 118 3.77 1.64 14.99
N GLU A 119 4.68 1.90 15.93
CA GLU A 119 6.04 1.34 15.91
C GLU A 119 6.03 -0.18 16.10
N ALA A 120 5.21 -0.70 17.01
CA ALA A 120 5.02 -2.13 17.19
C ALA A 120 4.45 -2.78 15.92
N ARG A 121 3.42 -2.17 15.31
CA ARG A 121 2.85 -2.63 14.05
C ARG A 121 3.88 -2.63 12.91
N ALA A 122 4.70 -1.58 12.80
CA ALA A 122 5.76 -1.51 11.79
C ALA A 122 6.84 -2.60 12.01
N LYS A 123 7.12 -2.98 13.24
CA LYS A 123 8.03 -4.10 13.56
C LYS A 123 7.44 -5.44 13.15
N ASP A 124 6.17 -5.70 13.48
CA ASP A 124 5.44 -6.92 13.07
C ASP A 124 5.45 -7.09 11.55
N LEU A 125 5.10 -6.02 10.81
CA LEU A 125 5.08 -6.04 9.35
C LEU A 125 6.45 -6.35 8.74
N ARG A 126 7.55 -5.85 9.32
CA ARG A 126 8.91 -6.23 8.88
C ARG A 126 9.20 -7.71 9.11
N GLY A 127 8.74 -8.28 10.23
CA GLY A 127 8.83 -9.71 10.50
C GLY A 127 8.10 -10.53 9.44
N ARG A 128 6.85 -10.21 9.20
CA ARG A 128 6.03 -10.85 8.15
C ARG A 128 6.64 -10.74 6.75
N MET A 129 7.23 -9.59 6.41
CA MET A 129 7.94 -9.43 5.14
C MET A 129 9.15 -10.36 5.05
N LYS A 130 9.94 -10.49 6.12
CA LYS A 130 11.10 -11.39 6.15
C LYS A 130 10.67 -12.84 5.94
N GLU A 131 9.71 -13.31 6.74
CA GLU A 131 9.19 -14.69 6.65
C GLU A 131 8.62 -14.99 5.26
N ALA A 132 7.82 -14.10 4.71
CA ALA A 132 7.24 -14.29 3.39
C ALA A 132 8.30 -14.32 2.28
N LYS A 133 9.36 -13.51 2.40
CA LYS A 133 10.48 -13.52 1.46
C LYS A 133 11.28 -14.83 1.55
N GLU A 134 11.56 -15.29 2.75
CA GLU A 134 12.28 -16.56 2.99
C GLU A 134 11.46 -17.73 2.43
N GLU A 135 10.15 -17.78 2.72
CA GLU A 135 9.29 -18.83 2.16
C GLU A 135 9.25 -18.80 0.63
N ALA A 136 9.15 -17.63 0.00
CA ALA A 136 9.17 -17.52 -1.45
C ALA A 136 10.47 -18.08 -2.04
N ASN A 137 11.61 -17.73 -1.45
CA ASN A 137 12.93 -18.21 -1.89
C ASN A 137 13.07 -19.73 -1.69
N ASP A 138 12.61 -20.27 -0.55
CA ASP A 138 12.67 -21.69 -0.26
C ASP A 138 11.85 -22.51 -1.26
N ARG A 139 10.65 -22.03 -1.61
CA ARG A 139 9.80 -22.70 -2.62
C ARG A 139 10.42 -22.66 -4.02
N LEU A 140 11.05 -21.55 -4.39
CA LEU A 140 11.78 -21.45 -5.66
C LEU A 140 13.00 -22.39 -5.68
N ALA A 141 13.80 -22.42 -4.62
CA ALA A 141 14.94 -23.33 -4.51
C ALA A 141 14.50 -24.80 -4.53
N GLU A 142 13.37 -25.14 -3.89
CA GLU A 142 12.81 -26.50 -3.97
C GLU A 142 12.36 -26.83 -5.40
N ALA A 143 11.73 -25.89 -6.11
CA ALA A 143 11.35 -26.09 -7.51
C ALA A 143 12.56 -26.31 -8.41
N GLU A 144 13.64 -25.56 -8.22
CA GLU A 144 14.91 -25.73 -8.94
C GLU A 144 15.54 -27.09 -8.66
N ARG A 145 15.55 -27.55 -7.40
CA ARG A 145 16.06 -28.92 -7.05
C ARG A 145 15.24 -30.01 -7.73
N VAL A 146 13.90 -29.86 -7.74
CA VAL A 146 13.03 -30.83 -8.44
C VAL A 146 13.34 -30.86 -9.92
N LEU A 147 13.58 -29.72 -10.57
CA LEU A 147 13.98 -29.64 -11.98
C LEU A 147 15.37 -30.23 -12.23
N ALA A 148 16.33 -29.97 -11.34
CA ALA A 148 17.68 -30.50 -11.44
C ALA A 148 17.74 -32.04 -11.35
N ASN A 149 16.82 -32.63 -10.57
CA ASN A 149 16.73 -34.10 -10.41
C ASN A 149 15.93 -34.81 -11.50
N LEU A 150 15.39 -34.08 -12.49
CA LEU A 150 14.75 -34.74 -13.64
C LEU A 150 15.77 -35.36 -14.57
N GLU A 151 15.38 -36.46 -15.22
CA GLU A 151 16.18 -37.07 -16.27
C GLU A 151 16.46 -36.04 -17.37
N GLU A 152 17.67 -36.17 -17.98
CA GLU A 152 18.14 -35.25 -19.03
C GLU A 152 17.12 -35.09 -20.17
N LYS A 153 16.47 -36.17 -20.55
CA LYS A 153 15.44 -36.20 -21.61
C LYS A 153 14.25 -35.32 -21.25
N GLU A 154 13.78 -35.38 -20.01
CA GLU A 154 12.63 -34.59 -19.55
C GLU A 154 13.01 -33.11 -19.35
N ARG A 155 14.21 -32.83 -18.88
CA ARG A 155 14.75 -31.45 -18.83
C ARG A 155 14.80 -30.82 -20.21
N ARG A 156 15.30 -31.53 -21.23
CA ARG A 156 15.31 -31.02 -22.61
C ARG A 156 13.92 -30.81 -23.16
N ARG A 157 12.95 -31.67 -22.82
CA ARG A 157 11.56 -31.52 -23.22
C ARG A 157 10.94 -30.27 -22.62
N LEU A 158 11.12 -30.05 -21.31
CA LEU A 158 10.59 -28.85 -20.60
C LEU A 158 11.25 -27.57 -21.12
N ALA A 159 12.55 -27.57 -21.37
CA ALA A 159 13.27 -26.44 -21.94
C ALA A 159 12.75 -26.08 -23.34
N ARG A 160 12.45 -27.07 -24.17
CA ARG A 160 11.86 -26.88 -25.51
C ARG A 160 10.46 -26.25 -25.39
N LEU A 161 9.60 -26.81 -24.55
CA LEU A 161 8.25 -26.28 -24.35
C LEU A 161 8.26 -24.81 -23.82
N ALA A 162 9.14 -24.49 -22.88
CA ALA A 162 9.30 -23.12 -22.40
C ALA A 162 9.80 -22.16 -23.49
N ARG A 163 10.66 -22.64 -24.40
CA ARG A 163 11.13 -21.87 -25.55
C ARG A 163 10.02 -21.61 -26.55
N GLU A 164 9.27 -22.64 -26.92
CA GLU A 164 8.10 -22.54 -27.79
C GLU A 164 7.04 -21.58 -27.23
N GLU A 165 6.79 -21.65 -25.90
CA GLU A 165 5.88 -20.73 -25.21
C GLU A 165 6.36 -19.27 -25.29
N ARG A 166 7.64 -19.01 -25.07
CA ARG A 166 8.23 -17.66 -25.19
C ARG A 166 8.18 -17.13 -26.62
N GLU A 167 8.47 -17.97 -27.61
CA GLU A 167 8.41 -17.60 -29.02
C GLU A 167 6.96 -17.28 -29.43
N ALA A 168 6.01 -18.13 -29.03
CA ALA A 168 4.58 -17.89 -29.26
C ALA A 168 4.09 -16.62 -28.55
N ALA A 169 4.54 -16.37 -27.30
CA ALA A 169 4.21 -15.15 -26.57
C ALA A 169 4.75 -13.88 -27.23
N ARG A 170 6.00 -13.95 -27.77
CA ARG A 170 6.57 -12.83 -28.53
C ARG A 170 5.82 -12.57 -29.84
N ALA A 171 5.47 -13.62 -30.56
CA ALA A 171 4.68 -13.50 -31.78
C ALA A 171 3.28 -12.90 -31.48
N ALA A 172 2.63 -13.38 -30.41
CA ALA A 172 1.35 -12.83 -29.96
C ALA A 172 1.44 -11.37 -29.50
N ALA A 173 2.54 -10.99 -28.84
CA ALA A 173 2.80 -9.61 -28.44
C ALA A 173 2.97 -8.67 -29.65
N LEU A 174 3.75 -9.11 -30.65
CA LEU A 174 3.94 -8.36 -31.91
C LEU A 174 2.62 -8.20 -32.66
N ALA A 175 1.81 -9.26 -32.77
CA ALA A 175 0.50 -9.21 -33.40
C ALA A 175 -0.45 -8.25 -32.68
N ALA A 176 -0.52 -8.32 -31.36
CA ALA A 176 -1.34 -7.42 -30.54
C ALA A 176 -0.88 -5.94 -30.67
N GLN A 177 0.41 -5.71 -30.76
CA GLN A 177 0.99 -4.40 -30.96
C GLN A 177 0.68 -3.83 -32.36
N ALA A 178 0.71 -4.68 -33.39
CA ALA A 178 0.32 -4.30 -34.75
C ALA A 178 -1.16 -3.96 -34.84
N GLU A 179 -2.04 -4.73 -34.20
CA GLU A 179 -3.49 -4.44 -34.10
C GLU A 179 -3.75 -3.10 -33.40
N LEU A 180 -3.06 -2.81 -32.30
CA LEU A 180 -3.17 -1.52 -31.59
C LEU A 180 -2.75 -0.35 -32.47
N ASN A 181 -1.63 -0.48 -33.20
CA ASN A 181 -1.13 0.55 -34.10
C ASN A 181 -2.05 0.78 -35.29
N SER A 182 -2.60 -0.27 -35.88
CA SER A 182 -3.55 -0.16 -37.01
C SER A 182 -4.89 0.45 -36.59
N SER A 183 -5.37 0.14 -35.38
CA SER A 183 -6.62 0.70 -34.83
C SER A 183 -6.51 2.19 -34.48
N SER A 184 -5.32 2.66 -34.12
CA SER A 184 -5.08 4.09 -33.87
C SER A 184 -5.03 4.92 -35.14
N SER A 185 -4.67 4.34 -36.29
CA SER A 185 -4.65 5.02 -37.59
C SER A 185 -5.97 5.00 -38.35
N ALA A 186 -6.90 4.08 -38.04
CA ALA A 186 -8.16 3.90 -38.75
C ALA A 186 -9.41 4.45 -38.04
N GLY A 187 -9.26 5.15 -36.91
CA GLY A 187 -10.41 5.80 -36.21
C GLY A 187 -11.45 4.86 -35.61
N GLY A 188 -11.21 3.56 -35.58
CA GLY A 188 -12.17 2.60 -35.06
C GLY A 188 -11.51 1.32 -34.54
N GLY A 189 -11.70 1.02 -33.25
CA GLY A 189 -11.49 -0.34 -32.79
C GLY A 189 -10.76 -0.58 -31.48
N PHE A 190 -10.00 0.37 -30.92
CA PHE A 190 -9.51 0.19 -29.56
C PHE A 190 -10.58 0.64 -28.56
N THR A 191 -11.23 -0.34 -27.91
CA THR A 191 -12.30 -0.08 -26.93
C THR A 191 -11.80 0.43 -25.57
N GLY A 192 -10.50 0.72 -25.42
CA GLY A 192 -9.89 1.25 -24.22
C GLY A 192 -9.64 2.76 -24.30
N SER A 193 -9.52 3.43 -23.12
CA SER A 193 -9.09 4.83 -23.06
C SER A 193 -7.64 4.97 -23.57
N GLY A 194 -7.21 6.16 -24.00
CA GLY A 194 -5.81 6.42 -24.39
C GLY A 194 -4.80 6.03 -23.28
N ARG A 195 -5.22 6.04 -22.00
CA ARG A 195 -4.43 5.54 -20.88
C ARG A 195 -4.30 4.02 -20.90
N ALA A 196 -5.39 3.31 -21.18
CA ALA A 196 -5.37 1.85 -21.28
C ALA A 196 -4.44 1.39 -22.41
N ALA A 197 -4.47 2.07 -23.56
CA ALA A 197 -3.54 1.81 -24.66
C ALA A 197 -2.08 1.94 -24.23
N LYS A 198 -1.72 3.01 -23.50
CA LYS A 198 -0.35 3.20 -22.97
C LYS A 198 0.05 2.08 -22.01
N ALA A 199 -0.85 1.68 -21.11
CA ALA A 199 -0.58 0.59 -20.18
C ALA A 199 -0.37 -0.74 -20.91
N VAL A 200 -1.21 -1.07 -21.89
CA VAL A 200 -1.10 -2.28 -22.70
C VAL A 200 0.19 -2.28 -23.54
N MET A 201 0.52 -1.20 -24.20
CA MET A 201 1.75 -1.07 -24.99
C MET A 201 2.99 -1.28 -24.12
N TYR A 202 3.02 -0.65 -22.95
CA TYR A 202 4.13 -0.87 -22.01
C TYR A 202 4.22 -2.34 -21.58
N ALA A 203 3.13 -2.97 -21.18
CA ALA A 203 3.15 -4.36 -20.75
C ALA A 203 3.59 -5.31 -21.89
N LEU A 204 3.14 -5.07 -23.12
CA LEU A 204 3.56 -5.82 -24.30
C LEU A 204 5.06 -5.66 -24.57
N SER A 205 5.63 -4.49 -24.37
CA SER A 205 7.08 -4.26 -24.56
C SER A 205 7.96 -4.98 -23.53
N GLN A 206 7.38 -5.44 -22.41
CA GLN A 206 8.09 -6.21 -21.39
C GLN A 206 8.04 -7.74 -21.62
N VAL A 207 7.36 -8.19 -22.68
CA VAL A 207 7.28 -9.63 -22.99
C VAL A 207 8.67 -10.20 -23.26
N GLY A 208 9.03 -11.24 -22.49
CA GLY A 208 10.36 -11.85 -22.48
C GLY A 208 11.24 -11.44 -21.29
N ASP A 209 10.83 -10.43 -20.52
CA ASP A 209 11.51 -10.06 -19.28
C ASP A 209 11.37 -11.15 -18.22
N ARG A 210 12.29 -11.13 -17.25
CA ARG A 210 12.33 -12.13 -16.19
C ARG A 210 11.21 -11.91 -15.16
N TYR A 211 10.70 -13.00 -14.64
CA TYR A 211 9.97 -12.97 -13.38
C TYR A 211 10.94 -12.88 -12.20
N VAL A 212 10.74 -11.91 -11.33
CA VAL A 212 11.45 -11.80 -10.05
C VAL A 212 10.44 -11.39 -8.98
N ALA A 213 10.40 -12.13 -7.88
CA ALA A 213 9.51 -11.85 -6.75
C ALA A 213 9.69 -10.41 -6.24
N ALA A 214 8.58 -9.72 -6.01
CA ALA A 214 8.52 -8.33 -5.52
C ALA A 214 9.18 -7.28 -6.45
N ALA A 215 9.49 -7.62 -7.71
CA ALA A 215 10.04 -6.70 -8.70
C ALA A 215 8.95 -5.96 -9.48
N ALA A 216 9.25 -4.70 -9.84
CA ALA A 216 8.36 -3.81 -10.58
C ALA A 216 9.09 -3.07 -11.72
N GLY A 217 10.02 -3.73 -12.38
CA GLY A 217 10.80 -3.22 -13.51
C GLY A 217 12.17 -2.64 -13.12
N PRO A 218 12.95 -2.15 -14.10
CA PRO A 218 12.56 -2.08 -15.52
C PRO A 218 12.69 -3.40 -16.32
N ASN A 219 13.53 -4.37 -15.91
CA ASN A 219 13.88 -5.58 -16.68
C ASN A 219 13.43 -6.88 -15.99
N SER A 220 12.62 -6.75 -14.94
CA SER A 220 12.06 -7.89 -14.22
C SER A 220 10.80 -7.47 -13.44
N PHE A 221 9.85 -8.36 -13.34
CA PHE A 221 8.55 -8.08 -12.75
C PHE A 221 8.03 -9.29 -11.98
N ASP A 222 7.22 -9.04 -10.95
CA ASP A 222 6.19 -9.97 -10.51
C ASP A 222 4.84 -9.60 -11.15
N CYS A 223 3.80 -10.41 -10.94
CA CYS A 223 2.51 -10.24 -11.59
C CYS A 223 1.86 -8.87 -11.30
N SER A 224 1.81 -8.47 -10.05
CA SER A 224 1.23 -7.20 -9.60
C SER A 224 2.15 -6.00 -9.87
N GLY A 225 3.47 -6.22 -9.91
CA GLY A 225 4.47 -5.22 -10.28
C GLY A 225 4.40 -4.82 -11.75
N LEU A 226 4.17 -5.79 -12.64
CA LEU A 226 3.97 -5.53 -14.07
C LEU A 226 2.74 -4.65 -14.29
N THR A 227 1.59 -5.06 -13.75
CA THR A 227 0.32 -4.31 -13.92
C THR A 227 0.38 -2.93 -13.29
N MET A 228 0.98 -2.81 -12.09
CA MET A 228 1.23 -1.53 -11.41
C MET A 228 2.07 -0.61 -12.30
N THR A 229 3.19 -1.11 -12.82
CA THR A 229 4.10 -0.28 -13.61
C THR A 229 3.51 0.11 -14.96
N ALA A 230 2.79 -0.81 -15.62
CA ALA A 230 2.08 -0.52 -16.86
C ALA A 230 1.07 0.62 -16.68
N TRP A 231 0.26 0.59 -15.66
CA TRP A 231 -0.69 1.67 -15.37
C TRP A 231 -0.02 2.96 -14.87
N ARG A 232 1.11 2.86 -14.20
CA ARG A 232 1.93 4.04 -13.83
C ARG A 232 2.42 4.80 -15.07
N GLN A 233 2.80 4.11 -16.15
CA GLN A 233 3.13 4.76 -17.44
C GLN A 233 1.94 5.51 -18.04
N ALA A 234 0.74 5.09 -17.71
CA ALA A 234 -0.50 5.76 -18.09
C ALA A 234 -0.95 6.86 -17.09
N GLY A 235 -0.14 7.18 -16.08
CA GLY A 235 -0.44 8.17 -15.04
C GLY A 235 -1.42 7.69 -13.98
N VAL A 236 -1.60 6.38 -13.82
CA VAL A 236 -2.47 5.80 -12.80
C VAL A 236 -1.66 4.98 -11.81
N SER A 237 -1.75 5.30 -10.52
CA SER A 237 -1.11 4.54 -9.45
C SER A 237 -1.98 3.37 -9.02
N LEU A 238 -1.41 2.18 -9.04
CA LEU A 238 -1.97 0.97 -8.46
C LEU A 238 -1.08 0.47 -7.32
N PRO A 239 -1.64 -0.21 -6.31
CA PRO A 239 -0.83 -0.84 -5.27
C PRO A 239 -0.03 -2.02 -5.85
N HIS A 240 1.16 -2.30 -5.29
CA HIS A 240 1.96 -3.47 -5.65
C HIS A 240 1.51 -4.71 -4.85
N TYR A 241 0.28 -5.13 -5.06
CA TYR A 241 -0.34 -6.32 -4.46
C TYR A 241 -1.64 -6.63 -5.21
N SER A 242 -1.76 -7.84 -5.74
CA SER A 242 -2.87 -8.23 -6.63
C SER A 242 -4.25 -8.10 -5.97
N ARG A 243 -4.39 -8.49 -4.70
CA ARG A 243 -5.63 -8.34 -3.94
C ARG A 243 -6.02 -6.86 -3.72
N SER A 244 -5.05 -5.99 -3.47
CA SER A 244 -5.33 -4.56 -3.36
C SER A 244 -5.72 -3.97 -4.71
N GLN A 245 -5.10 -4.41 -5.81
CA GLN A 245 -5.53 -4.05 -7.17
C GLN A 245 -6.95 -4.54 -7.45
N TYR A 246 -7.28 -5.76 -6.99
CA TYR A 246 -8.66 -6.25 -7.04
C TYR A 246 -9.63 -5.32 -6.31
N SER A 247 -9.29 -4.85 -5.13
CA SER A 247 -10.16 -4.01 -4.30
C SER A 247 -10.37 -2.60 -4.86
N VAL A 248 -9.36 -2.01 -5.53
CA VAL A 248 -9.43 -0.64 -6.05
C VAL A 248 -9.97 -0.54 -7.48
N THR A 249 -10.27 -1.68 -8.12
CA THR A 249 -10.81 -1.74 -9.49
C THR A 249 -12.29 -2.09 -9.50
N ARG A 250 -13.04 -1.54 -10.46
CA ARG A 250 -14.47 -1.84 -10.63
C ARG A 250 -14.67 -3.20 -11.31
N ARG A 251 -15.49 -4.07 -10.73
CA ARG A 251 -15.81 -5.38 -11.34
C ARG A 251 -16.56 -5.22 -12.66
N VAL A 252 -16.12 -5.99 -13.64
CA VAL A 252 -16.70 -5.98 -14.99
C VAL A 252 -16.98 -7.42 -15.41
N PRO A 253 -18.14 -7.72 -16.01
CA PRO A 253 -18.39 -9.02 -16.62
C PRO A 253 -17.34 -9.34 -17.68
N LEU A 254 -16.98 -10.63 -17.83
CA LEU A 254 -15.99 -11.06 -18.82
C LEU A 254 -16.38 -10.66 -20.26
N SER A 255 -17.67 -10.70 -20.59
CA SER A 255 -18.21 -10.27 -21.89
C SER A 255 -18.02 -8.78 -22.20
N GLN A 256 -17.72 -7.97 -21.17
CA GLN A 256 -17.48 -6.52 -21.28
C GLN A 256 -16.00 -6.16 -21.05
N ALA A 257 -15.13 -7.16 -21.00
CA ALA A 257 -13.70 -6.93 -20.82
C ALA A 257 -13.11 -6.09 -21.96
N GLN A 258 -12.32 -5.08 -21.61
CA GLN A 258 -11.65 -4.19 -22.55
C GLN A 258 -10.13 -4.23 -22.30
N ALA A 259 -9.34 -4.01 -23.34
CA ALA A 259 -7.90 -3.92 -23.21
C ALA A 259 -7.51 -2.85 -22.18
N GLY A 260 -6.61 -3.20 -21.26
CA GLY A 260 -6.26 -2.42 -20.07
C GLY A 260 -6.96 -2.89 -18.79
N ASP A 261 -8.05 -3.65 -18.86
CA ASP A 261 -8.63 -4.24 -17.66
C ASP A 261 -7.66 -5.23 -17.00
N LEU A 262 -7.77 -5.41 -15.69
CA LEU A 262 -6.98 -6.38 -14.94
C LEU A 262 -7.73 -7.72 -14.86
N VAL A 263 -7.02 -8.80 -15.10
CA VAL A 263 -7.54 -10.17 -14.99
C VAL A 263 -7.02 -10.77 -13.70
N PHE A 264 -7.93 -11.20 -12.83
CA PHE A 264 -7.58 -11.71 -11.51
C PHE A 264 -7.85 -13.21 -11.39
N TYR A 265 -6.97 -13.87 -10.68
CA TYR A 265 -7.04 -15.30 -10.43
C TYR A 265 -7.00 -15.60 -8.93
N PHE A 266 -7.46 -16.80 -8.57
CA PHE A 266 -7.71 -17.23 -7.20
C PHE A 266 -8.72 -16.34 -6.47
N LYS A 267 -9.18 -16.78 -5.31
CA LYS A 267 -10.26 -16.10 -4.59
C LYS A 267 -9.93 -14.62 -4.35
N ARG A 268 -10.71 -13.71 -4.94
CA ARG A 268 -10.53 -12.25 -4.83
C ARG A 268 -9.16 -11.74 -5.31
N GLY A 269 -8.56 -12.40 -6.31
CA GLY A 269 -7.30 -11.97 -6.89
C GLY A 269 -6.10 -12.08 -5.93
N THR A 270 -6.09 -13.07 -5.04
CA THR A 270 -5.10 -13.13 -3.96
C THR A 270 -3.71 -13.56 -4.39
N HIS A 271 -3.56 -14.19 -5.56
CA HIS A 271 -2.28 -14.78 -5.92
C HIS A 271 -1.74 -14.30 -7.27
N HIS A 272 -2.63 -13.95 -8.21
CA HIS A 272 -2.16 -13.63 -9.55
C HIS A 272 -3.04 -12.60 -10.25
N VAL A 273 -2.39 -11.75 -11.05
CA VAL A 273 -3.02 -10.74 -11.88
C VAL A 273 -2.30 -10.60 -13.21
N GLY A 274 -3.07 -10.37 -14.28
CA GLY A 274 -2.56 -10.02 -15.61
C GLY A 274 -3.27 -8.79 -16.16
N LEU A 275 -2.71 -8.21 -17.22
CA LEU A 275 -3.29 -7.11 -17.96
C LEU A 275 -3.98 -7.65 -19.22
N TYR A 276 -5.28 -7.46 -19.33
CA TYR A 276 -6.06 -7.87 -20.50
C TYR A 276 -5.68 -7.03 -21.72
N ILE A 277 -5.43 -7.69 -22.85
CA ILE A 277 -4.99 -7.05 -24.10
C ILE A 277 -6.00 -7.21 -25.25
N GLY A 278 -7.17 -7.76 -24.96
CA GLY A 278 -8.19 -8.08 -25.97
C GLY A 278 -8.13 -9.55 -26.42
N ASN A 279 -9.14 -9.98 -27.19
CA ASN A 279 -9.19 -11.30 -27.82
C ASN A 279 -8.96 -12.49 -26.87
N GLY A 280 -9.44 -12.39 -25.62
CA GLY A 280 -9.28 -13.43 -24.61
C GLY A 280 -7.85 -13.63 -24.11
N LYS A 281 -6.95 -12.67 -24.34
CA LYS A 281 -5.53 -12.75 -23.98
C LYS A 281 -5.16 -11.72 -22.91
N MET A 282 -4.10 -12.03 -22.17
CA MET A 282 -3.48 -11.13 -21.18
C MET A 282 -1.95 -11.16 -21.31
N VAL A 283 -1.31 -10.06 -20.91
CA VAL A 283 0.12 -10.02 -20.58
C VAL A 283 0.26 -10.14 -19.07
N HIS A 284 1.13 -11.02 -18.62
CA HIS A 284 1.41 -11.19 -17.19
C HIS A 284 2.84 -11.70 -16.96
N ALA A 285 3.40 -11.41 -15.79
CA ALA A 285 4.61 -12.08 -15.33
C ALA A 285 4.19 -13.42 -14.70
N ALA A 286 4.41 -14.50 -15.45
CA ALA A 286 3.81 -15.82 -15.17
C ALA A 286 4.50 -16.56 -14.02
N ASN A 287 5.80 -16.80 -14.16
CA ASN A 287 6.63 -17.53 -13.20
C ASN A 287 8.13 -17.36 -13.58
N PRO A 288 9.09 -17.78 -12.72
CA PRO A 288 10.52 -17.61 -12.99
C PRO A 288 11.02 -18.26 -14.29
N ARG A 289 10.38 -19.34 -14.73
CA ARG A 289 10.76 -20.07 -15.93
C ARG A 289 10.29 -19.38 -17.22
N SER A 290 9.05 -18.91 -17.25
CA SER A 290 8.45 -18.29 -18.43
C SER A 290 8.72 -16.77 -18.49
N GLY A 291 8.81 -16.10 -17.34
CA GLY A 291 8.95 -14.64 -17.31
C GLY A 291 7.63 -13.93 -17.65
N VAL A 292 7.76 -12.81 -18.33
CA VAL A 292 6.61 -12.05 -18.85
C VAL A 292 6.16 -12.63 -20.17
N VAL A 293 4.91 -13.07 -20.25
CA VAL A 293 4.35 -13.77 -21.42
C VAL A 293 2.94 -13.28 -21.75
N VAL A 294 2.50 -13.59 -22.98
CA VAL A 294 1.09 -13.48 -23.39
C VAL A 294 0.44 -14.86 -23.26
N SER A 295 -0.69 -14.92 -22.55
CA SER A 295 -1.45 -16.15 -22.33
C SER A 295 -2.95 -15.95 -22.55
N ASN A 296 -3.66 -17.03 -22.82
CA ASN A 296 -5.13 -17.02 -22.82
C ASN A 296 -5.64 -16.90 -21.37
N ILE A 297 -6.57 -15.99 -21.12
CA ILE A 297 -7.14 -15.73 -19.78
C ILE A 297 -7.88 -16.95 -19.21
N LEU A 298 -8.42 -17.80 -20.05
CA LEU A 298 -9.09 -19.07 -19.69
C LEU A 298 -8.32 -20.29 -20.20
N GLY A 299 -6.98 -20.23 -20.25
CA GLY A 299 -6.16 -21.40 -20.57
C GLY A 299 -6.29 -22.52 -19.53
N PRO A 300 -5.75 -23.73 -19.81
CA PRO A 300 -5.99 -24.92 -18.99
C PRO A 300 -5.67 -24.76 -17.50
N TRP A 301 -4.63 -23.99 -17.18
CA TRP A 301 -4.24 -23.72 -15.80
C TRP A 301 -5.03 -22.56 -15.16
N TYR A 302 -5.46 -21.60 -15.99
CA TYR A 302 -6.08 -20.35 -15.53
C TYR A 302 -7.61 -20.44 -15.38
N SER A 303 -8.29 -21.25 -16.19
CA SER A 303 -9.76 -21.32 -16.22
C SER A 303 -10.39 -21.69 -14.88
N SER A 304 -9.84 -22.69 -14.19
CA SER A 304 -10.33 -23.14 -12.88
C SER A 304 -10.02 -22.15 -11.71
N ARG A 305 -9.16 -21.18 -11.96
CA ARG A 305 -8.65 -20.20 -10.98
C ARG A 305 -9.14 -18.79 -11.25
N PHE A 306 -9.86 -18.58 -12.36
CA PHE A 306 -10.36 -17.26 -12.75
C PHE A 306 -11.29 -16.67 -11.68
N SER A 307 -11.02 -15.43 -11.27
CA SER A 307 -11.72 -14.72 -10.21
C SER A 307 -12.50 -13.50 -10.71
N GLY A 308 -12.20 -13.01 -11.89
CA GLY A 308 -12.93 -11.90 -12.51
C GLY A 308 -12.06 -10.86 -13.18
N ILE A 309 -12.73 -9.88 -13.77
CA ILE A 309 -12.12 -8.74 -14.46
C ILE A 309 -12.30 -7.49 -13.61
N GLY A 310 -11.26 -6.65 -13.55
CA GLY A 310 -11.31 -5.35 -12.87
C GLY A 310 -10.93 -4.21 -13.78
N ARG A 311 -11.81 -3.25 -13.95
CA ARG A 311 -11.54 -2.04 -14.70
C ARG A 311 -10.90 -0.99 -13.83
N VAL A 312 -9.75 -0.50 -14.26
CA VAL A 312 -9.09 0.66 -13.67
C VAL A 312 -9.89 1.90 -14.06
N VAL A 313 -10.58 2.48 -13.07
CA VAL A 313 -11.46 3.64 -13.28
C VAL A 313 -10.76 4.87 -12.73
N ARG A 314 -10.34 5.76 -13.63
CA ARG A 314 -10.05 7.17 -13.31
C ARG A 314 -10.08 8.03 -14.54
#